data_bf525f059b16c88540dcc5b6e0507cec
#
_entry.id   bf525f059b16c88540dcc5b6e0507cec
#
_cell.length_a   1.000
_cell.length_b   1.000
_cell.length_c   1.000
_cell.angle_alpha   90.00
_cell.angle_beta   90.00
_cell.angle_gamma   90.00
#
_symmetry.space_group_name_H-M   'P 1'
#
loop_
_entity.id
_entity.type
_entity.pdbx_description
1 polymer ?
#
loop_
_entity_poly.entity_id
_entity_poly.type
_entity_poly.pdbx_seq_one_letter_code
_entity_poly.pdbx_strand_id
1 'polypeptide(L)'
;NFEFDSSVIDESSDAALDSLAAFLNHNILDVEISGHADDTGGEEYNMRLSLQRAESVKAALVARAVDPARISTAGYGDTLPVAPNDNDENKALNRRVEIRFLK
;
A
#
# COMPACT_ATOMS: atom_id res chain seq x y z
N ASN A 1 -0.80 -7.73 -0.46
CA ASN A 1 -1.71 -7.70 -1.61
C ASN A 1 -3.14 -7.40 -1.18
N PHE A 2 -3.93 -6.93 -2.10
CA PHE A 2 -5.32 -6.57 -1.88
C PHE A 2 -6.20 -7.28 -2.90
N GLU A 3 -7.35 -7.72 -2.44
CA GLU A 3 -8.38 -8.21 -3.33
C GLU A 3 -8.89 -7.09 -4.23
N PHE A 4 -9.48 -7.43 -5.37
CA PHE A 4 -10.15 -6.46 -6.22
C PHE A 4 -11.21 -5.71 -5.40
N ASP A 5 -11.27 -4.40 -5.55
CA ASP A 5 -12.24 -3.53 -4.89
C ASP A 5 -12.18 -3.59 -3.34
N SER A 6 -10.97 -3.82 -2.80
CA SER A 6 -10.79 -3.88 -1.34
C SER A 6 -9.61 -3.02 -0.90
N SER A 7 -9.77 -2.34 0.21
CA SER A 7 -8.69 -1.65 0.92
C SER A 7 -8.32 -2.36 2.23
N VAL A 8 -8.88 -3.52 2.48
CA VAL A 8 -8.61 -4.30 3.69
C VAL A 8 -7.34 -5.13 3.49
N ILE A 9 -6.42 -5.04 4.46
CA ILE A 9 -5.17 -5.78 4.41
C ILE A 9 -5.44 -7.26 4.69
N ASP A 10 -4.83 -8.11 3.86
CA ASP A 10 -4.89 -9.55 3.98
C ASP A 10 -4.15 -10.02 5.25
N GLU A 11 -4.67 -11.01 5.97
CA GLU A 11 -4.02 -11.58 7.16
C GLU A 11 -2.63 -12.11 6.87
N SER A 12 -2.36 -12.59 5.67
CA SER A 12 -1.03 -13.07 5.29
C SER A 12 0.03 -11.97 5.32
N SER A 13 -0.37 -10.71 5.41
CA SER A 13 0.54 -9.56 5.49
C SER A 13 0.94 -9.21 6.93
N ASP A 14 0.35 -9.81 7.95
CA ASP A 14 0.59 -9.43 9.35
C ASP A 14 2.06 -9.58 9.75
N ALA A 15 2.71 -10.69 9.37
CA ALA A 15 4.11 -10.91 9.69
C ALA A 15 5.02 -9.87 9.02
N ALA A 16 4.73 -9.51 7.77
CA ALA A 16 5.47 -8.48 7.07
C ALA A 16 5.28 -7.10 7.72
N LEU A 17 4.07 -6.79 8.16
CA LEU A 17 3.79 -5.54 8.85
C LEU A 17 4.48 -5.48 10.22
N ASP A 18 4.50 -6.58 10.95
CA ASP A 18 5.21 -6.66 12.23
C ASP A 18 6.70 -6.42 12.05
N SER A 19 7.30 -7.02 11.03
CA SER A 19 8.73 -6.84 10.72
C SER A 19 9.04 -5.41 10.32
N LEU A 20 8.20 -4.80 9.48
CA LEU A 20 8.38 -3.43 9.04
C LEU A 20 8.24 -2.46 10.22
N ALA A 21 7.24 -2.66 11.07
CA ALA A 21 7.03 -1.83 12.24
C ALA A 21 8.22 -1.92 13.21
N ALA A 22 8.73 -3.13 13.45
CA ALA A 22 9.90 -3.33 14.30
C ALA A 22 11.11 -2.59 13.74
N PHE A 23 11.34 -2.68 12.42
CA PHE A 23 12.41 -1.95 11.77
C PHE A 23 12.27 -0.44 11.95
N LEU A 24 11.07 0.11 11.70
CA LEU A 24 10.82 1.55 11.82
C LEU A 24 10.94 2.05 13.27
N ASN A 25 10.59 1.22 14.24
CA ASN A 25 10.69 1.58 15.65
C ASN A 25 12.14 1.57 16.18
N HIS A 26 13.08 1.01 15.39
CA HIS A 26 14.50 0.96 15.75
C HIS A 26 15.37 1.87 14.90
N ASN A 27 14.78 2.79 14.13
CA ASN A 27 15.53 3.77 13.35
C ASN A 27 14.77 5.09 13.28
N ILE A 28 15.36 6.08 12.60
CA ILE A 28 14.80 7.43 12.49
C ILE A 28 14.30 7.76 11.08
N LEU A 29 14.21 6.77 10.21
CA LEU A 29 13.76 6.99 8.82
C LEU A 29 12.26 7.27 8.78
N ASP A 30 11.86 8.19 7.91
CA ASP A 30 10.48 8.35 7.53
C ASP A 30 10.14 7.40 6.40
N VAL A 31 8.86 7.19 6.15
CA VAL A 31 8.41 6.25 5.14
C VAL A 31 7.28 6.86 4.32
N GLU A 32 7.31 6.63 3.02
CA GLU A 32 6.19 6.93 2.13
C GLU A 32 5.56 5.62 1.69
N ILE A 33 4.25 5.53 1.84
CA ILE A 33 3.47 4.37 1.42
C ILE A 33 2.66 4.78 0.19
N SER A 34 2.89 4.11 -0.94
CA SER A 34 2.15 4.38 -2.16
C SER A 34 1.24 3.21 -2.50
N GLY A 35 -0.03 3.51 -2.76
CA GLY A 35 -1.02 2.52 -3.17
C GLY A 35 -1.20 2.50 -4.67
N HIS A 36 -1.47 1.32 -5.20
CA HIS A 36 -1.64 1.11 -6.64
C HIS A 36 -2.84 0.21 -6.91
N ALA A 37 -3.38 0.32 -8.12
CA ALA A 37 -4.53 -0.45 -8.55
C ALA A 37 -4.28 -1.00 -9.95
N ASP A 38 -5.10 -2.00 -10.36
CA ASP A 38 -5.15 -2.40 -11.76
C ASP A 38 -6.06 -1.42 -12.53
N ASP A 39 -6.27 -1.66 -13.82
CA ASP A 39 -7.04 -0.77 -14.69
C ASP A 39 -8.55 -1.04 -14.67
N THR A 40 -9.01 -1.90 -13.77
CA THR A 40 -10.45 -2.21 -13.64
C THR A 40 -11.15 -1.07 -12.90
N GLY A 41 -12.23 -0.58 -13.50
CA GLY A 41 -12.98 0.54 -12.93
C GLY A 41 -12.53 1.89 -13.48
N GLY A 42 -13.13 2.97 -13.01
CA GLY A 42 -12.84 4.31 -13.46
C GLY A 42 -11.57 4.87 -12.84
N GLU A 43 -10.95 5.82 -13.52
CA GLU A 43 -9.70 6.44 -13.09
C GLU A 43 -9.82 7.05 -11.69
N GLU A 44 -10.86 7.83 -11.45
CA GLU A 44 -11.08 8.49 -10.16
C GLU A 44 -11.31 7.48 -9.05
N TYR A 45 -12.08 6.42 -9.34
CA TYR A 45 -12.32 5.33 -8.42
C TYR A 45 -11.00 4.63 -8.04
N ASN A 46 -10.16 4.34 -9.03
CA ASN A 46 -8.88 3.66 -8.82
C ASN A 46 -7.91 4.53 -8.00
N MET A 47 -7.94 5.85 -8.21
CA MET A 47 -7.13 6.76 -7.40
C MET A 47 -7.54 6.72 -5.93
N ARG A 48 -8.85 6.77 -5.65
CA ARG A 48 -9.34 6.69 -4.27
C ARG A 48 -9.03 5.34 -3.62
N LEU A 49 -9.26 4.25 -4.35
CA LEU A 49 -9.01 2.91 -3.83
C LEU A 49 -7.53 2.71 -3.50
N SER A 50 -6.65 3.18 -4.37
CA SER A 50 -5.21 3.07 -4.15
C SER A 50 -4.75 3.87 -2.92
N LEU A 51 -5.31 5.06 -2.73
CA LEU A 51 -5.02 5.85 -1.52
C LEU A 51 -5.54 5.15 -0.27
N GLN A 52 -6.75 4.58 -0.32
CA GLN A 52 -7.31 3.84 0.80
C GLN A 52 -6.44 2.64 1.18
N ARG A 53 -5.85 1.97 0.20
CA ARG A 53 -4.92 0.87 0.46
C ARG A 53 -3.67 1.35 1.19
N ALA A 54 -3.11 2.48 0.77
CA ALA A 54 -1.97 3.09 1.45
C ALA A 54 -2.33 3.49 2.89
N GLU A 55 -3.50 4.10 3.07
CA GLU A 55 -3.98 4.50 4.40
C GLU A 55 -4.20 3.29 5.31
N SER A 56 -4.68 2.17 4.77
CA SER A 56 -4.85 0.93 5.55
C SER A 56 -3.52 0.42 6.09
N VAL A 57 -2.46 0.48 5.28
CA VAL A 57 -1.12 0.07 5.71
C VAL A 57 -0.60 1.03 6.79
N LYS A 58 -0.80 2.34 6.60
CA LYS A 58 -0.42 3.32 7.61
C LYS A 58 -1.12 3.04 8.94
N ALA A 59 -2.43 2.81 8.91
CA ALA A 59 -3.19 2.49 10.13
C ALA A 59 -2.66 1.24 10.83
N ALA A 60 -2.28 0.22 10.06
CA ALA A 60 -1.72 -1.01 10.61
C ALA A 60 -0.36 -0.77 11.28
N LEU A 61 0.47 0.10 10.71
CA LEU A 61 1.76 0.47 11.31
C LEU A 61 1.58 1.32 12.56
N VAL A 62 0.62 2.24 12.56
CA VAL A 62 0.30 3.06 13.73
C VAL A 62 -0.20 2.16 14.87
N ALA A 63 -0.99 1.14 14.56
CA ALA A 63 -1.45 0.16 15.55
C ALA A 63 -0.28 -0.63 16.15
N ARG A 64 0.87 -0.66 15.46
CA ARG A 64 2.11 -1.31 15.91
C ARG A 64 3.12 -0.31 16.47
N ALA A 65 2.64 0.82 16.96
CA ALA A 65 3.41 1.86 17.66
C ALA A 65 4.38 2.66 16.78
N VAL A 66 4.14 2.71 15.47
CA VAL A 66 4.90 3.62 14.59
C VAL A 66 4.23 4.99 14.64
N ASP A 67 5.01 6.05 14.83
CA ASP A 67 4.50 7.41 14.89
C ASP A 67 3.89 7.82 13.54
N PRO A 68 2.61 8.22 13.48
CA PRO A 68 1.98 8.62 12.22
C PRO A 68 2.67 9.81 11.54
N ALA A 69 3.35 10.67 12.28
CA ALA A 69 4.08 11.80 11.71
C ALA A 69 5.24 11.37 10.79
N ARG A 70 5.70 10.13 10.93
CA ARG A 70 6.78 9.57 10.11
C ARG A 70 6.28 8.88 8.85
N ILE A 71 4.96 8.79 8.67
CA ILE A 71 4.35 8.02 7.58
C ILE A 71 3.54 8.95 6.70
N SER A 72 3.91 9.03 5.43
CA SER A 72 3.12 9.73 4.41
C SER A 72 2.49 8.70 3.47
N THR A 73 1.36 9.06 2.87
CA THR A 73 0.62 8.17 1.96
C THR A 73 0.35 8.87 0.64
N ALA A 74 0.29 8.07 -0.43
CA ALA A 74 -0.05 8.55 -1.76
C ALA A 74 -0.81 7.46 -2.51
N GLY A 75 -1.74 7.86 -3.38
CA GLY A 75 -2.47 6.96 -4.24
C GLY A 75 -2.19 7.30 -5.69
N TYR A 76 -1.77 6.32 -6.48
CA TYR A 76 -1.43 6.50 -7.89
C TYR A 76 -2.44 5.84 -8.84
N GLY A 77 -3.45 5.13 -8.30
CA GLY A 77 -4.42 4.45 -9.15
C GLY A 77 -3.74 3.42 -10.04
N ASP A 78 -4.11 3.42 -11.30
CA ASP A 78 -3.55 2.52 -12.32
C ASP A 78 -2.45 3.17 -13.17
N THR A 79 -1.91 4.31 -12.73
CA THR A 79 -0.95 5.09 -13.52
C THR A 79 0.47 4.52 -13.53
N LEU A 80 0.82 3.66 -12.59
CA LEU A 80 2.16 3.09 -12.44
C LEU A 80 2.11 1.56 -12.37
N PRO A 81 1.70 0.88 -13.46
CA PRO A 81 1.62 -0.58 -13.44
C PRO A 81 3.01 -1.22 -13.42
N VAL A 82 3.15 -2.36 -12.72
CA VAL A 82 4.37 -3.18 -12.74
C VAL A 82 4.24 -4.33 -13.73
N ALA A 83 3.04 -4.59 -14.24
CA ALA A 83 2.75 -5.63 -15.21
C ALA A 83 1.66 -5.16 -16.16
N PRO A 84 1.56 -5.71 -17.38
CA PRO A 84 0.44 -5.37 -18.27
C PRO A 84 -0.90 -5.79 -17.65
N ASN A 85 -1.95 -4.98 -17.84
CA ASN A 85 -3.29 -5.29 -17.35
C ASN A 85 -4.06 -6.19 -18.33
N ASP A 86 -3.43 -7.27 -18.77
CA ASP A 86 -3.94 -8.13 -19.85
C ASP A 86 -4.53 -9.47 -19.37
N ASN A 87 -4.37 -9.79 -18.08
CA ASN A 87 -4.99 -10.96 -17.48
C ASN A 87 -5.12 -10.75 -15.96
N ASP A 88 -5.86 -11.63 -15.29
CA ASP A 88 -6.13 -11.50 -13.86
C ASP A 88 -4.87 -11.61 -13.00
N GLU A 89 -3.93 -12.44 -13.41
CA GLU A 89 -2.68 -12.62 -12.69
C GLU A 89 -1.84 -11.35 -12.70
N ASN A 90 -1.70 -10.71 -13.88
CA ASN A 90 -0.96 -9.46 -14.01
C ASN A 90 -1.68 -8.30 -13.31
N LYS A 91 -3.01 -8.27 -13.37
CA LYS A 91 -3.79 -7.26 -12.64
C LYS A 91 -3.58 -7.38 -11.14
N ALA A 92 -3.49 -8.61 -10.62
CA ALA A 92 -3.23 -8.83 -9.21
C ALA A 92 -1.87 -8.26 -8.78
N LEU A 93 -0.86 -8.31 -9.65
CA LEU A 93 0.44 -7.71 -9.37
C LEU A 93 0.37 -6.19 -9.28
N ASN A 94 -0.57 -5.57 -9.99
CA ASN A 94 -0.75 -4.12 -9.97
C ASN A 94 -1.53 -3.64 -8.75
N ARG A 95 -2.31 -4.50 -8.11
CA ARG A 95 -3.03 -4.20 -6.87
C ARG A 95 -2.07 -4.34 -5.69
N ARG A 96 -1.30 -3.31 -5.42
CA ARG A 96 -0.21 -3.39 -4.47
C ARG A 96 -0.02 -2.10 -3.68
N VAL A 97 0.78 -2.21 -2.63
CA VAL A 97 1.31 -1.07 -1.89
C VAL A 97 2.83 -1.16 -1.91
N GLU A 98 3.49 -0.05 -2.16
CA GLU A 98 4.95 0.03 -2.15
C GLU A 98 5.40 0.89 -0.98
N ILE A 99 6.52 0.51 -0.38
CA ILE A 99 7.10 1.21 0.77
C ILE A 99 8.42 1.81 0.33
N ARG A 100 8.59 3.12 0.55
CA ARG A 100 9.85 3.80 0.26
C ARG A 100 10.35 4.50 1.50
N PHE A 101 11.59 4.24 1.87
CA PHE A 101 12.21 4.88 3.02
C PHE A 101 12.79 6.23 2.62
N LEU A 102 12.56 7.24 3.47
CA LEU A 102 13.01 8.61 3.25
C LEU A 102 14.07 8.96 4.29
N LYS A 103 15.07 9.68 3.85
CA LYS A 103 16.12 10.15 4.77
C LYS A 103 15.76 11.50 5.37
#